data_22e53be2d2c4ecc67b87ac5c07c2cd10
#
_entry.id   22e53be2d2c4ecc67b87ac5c07c2cd10
#
_cell.length_a   1.000
_cell.length_b   1.000
_cell.length_c   1.000
_cell.angle_alpha   90.00
_cell.angle_beta   90.00
_cell.angle_gamma   90.00
#
_symmetry.space_group_name_H-M   'P 1'
#
loop_
_entity.id
_entity.type
_entity.pdbx_description
1 polymer ?
#
loop_
_entity_poly.entity_id
_entity_poly.type
_entity_poly.pdbx_seq_one_letter_code
_entity_poly.pdbx_strand_id
1 'polypeptide(L)'
;MKLEDIRREYLQDALSEDNLQDDPFKQFETWLEHAVASKLPDPTAMVVATVDETGQPSQRIVLLKHLDDDGFVFFTNTGSRKAQELKGNNKISLHFPWHHMERQVIVYGEAKPLPTSAVAKYFLSRPKESQLAAWASAQSRPVSSRKVLMETFANMKNKFAKGEIPLPDFWGGYCVVPTKIEFWQGGAHRLHDRFMYQRQADNSWQITRLNP
;
A
#
# COMPACT_ATOMS: atom_id res chain seq x y z
N MET A 1 22.14 24.29 5.18
CA MET A 1 20.67 24.34 4.99
C MET A 1 20.04 24.26 6.37
N LYS A 2 19.20 25.20 6.76
CA LYS A 2 18.46 25.15 8.01
C LYS A 2 17.10 24.52 7.73
N LEU A 3 16.87 23.34 8.27
CA LEU A 3 15.63 22.56 8.04
C LEU A 3 14.41 23.26 8.67
N GLU A 4 14.61 23.99 9.77
CA GLU A 4 13.59 24.74 10.49
C GLU A 4 12.95 25.87 9.67
N ASP A 5 13.65 26.36 8.61
CA ASP A 5 13.17 27.42 7.74
C ASP A 5 12.31 26.89 6.56
N ILE A 6 12.27 25.56 6.37
CA ILE A 6 11.49 24.91 5.30
C ILE A 6 10.06 24.71 5.80
N ARG A 7 9.20 25.70 5.53
CA ARG A 7 7.78 25.69 5.92
C ARG A 7 6.91 26.13 4.77
N ARG A 8 5.68 25.60 4.70
CA ARG A 8 4.61 26.09 3.83
C ARG A 8 3.28 26.07 4.57
N GLU A 9 2.35 26.90 4.16
CA GLU A 9 0.95 26.83 4.58
C GLU A 9 0.18 25.83 3.72
N TYR A 10 -0.82 25.19 4.30
CA TYR A 10 -1.74 24.26 3.65
C TYR A 10 -3.05 24.98 3.40
N LEU A 11 -3.45 25.15 2.12
CA LEU A 11 -4.55 26.01 1.72
C LEU A 11 -5.44 25.39 0.62
N GLN A 12 -5.22 24.12 0.25
CA GLN A 12 -5.87 23.58 -0.94
C GLN A 12 -7.32 23.20 -0.73
N ASP A 13 -7.69 22.65 0.44
CA ASP A 13 -9.01 22.09 0.65
C ASP A 13 -9.31 22.00 2.16
N ALA A 14 -10.55 21.64 2.50
CA ALA A 14 -10.99 21.37 3.86
C ALA A 14 -11.79 20.07 3.93
N LEU A 15 -11.71 19.36 5.04
CA LEU A 15 -12.50 18.18 5.33
C LEU A 15 -13.40 18.47 6.53
N SER A 16 -14.71 18.39 6.32
CA SER A 16 -15.72 18.64 7.36
C SER A 16 -16.71 17.48 7.44
N GLU A 17 -17.46 17.43 8.52
CA GLU A 17 -18.51 16.43 8.73
C GLU A 17 -19.50 16.39 7.57
N ASP A 18 -19.82 17.53 6.97
CA ASP A 18 -20.82 17.66 5.90
C ASP A 18 -20.36 17.05 4.57
N ASN A 19 -19.05 16.87 4.37
CA ASN A 19 -18.50 16.31 3.13
C ASN A 19 -17.83 14.94 3.30
N LEU A 20 -18.00 14.31 4.47
CA LEU A 20 -17.60 12.93 4.71
C LEU A 20 -18.60 11.93 4.12
N GLN A 21 -18.09 10.81 3.63
CA GLN A 21 -18.90 9.64 3.32
C GLN A 21 -19.08 8.79 4.59
N ASP A 22 -20.24 8.17 4.77
CA ASP A 22 -20.48 7.24 5.91
C ASP A 22 -19.59 6.00 5.81
N ASP A 23 -19.26 5.58 4.58
CA ASP A 23 -18.40 4.44 4.29
C ASP A 23 -16.97 4.92 3.97
N PRO A 24 -15.96 4.51 4.77
CA PRO A 24 -14.59 4.92 4.54
C PRO A 24 -13.98 4.37 3.24
N PHE A 25 -14.50 3.28 2.68
CA PHE A 25 -14.05 2.80 1.37
C PHE A 25 -14.47 3.77 0.26
N LYS A 26 -15.70 4.26 0.30
CA LYS A 26 -16.19 5.28 -0.63
C LYS A 26 -15.45 6.62 -0.45
N GLN A 27 -15.16 6.98 0.79
CA GLN A 27 -14.33 8.16 1.08
C GLN A 27 -12.93 8.01 0.47
N PHE A 28 -12.32 6.84 0.58
CA PHE A 28 -11.02 6.55 0.00
C PHE A 28 -11.09 6.55 -1.53
N GLU A 29 -12.09 5.91 -2.15
CA GLU A 29 -12.28 5.89 -3.60
C GLU A 29 -12.39 7.31 -4.16
N THR A 30 -13.23 8.16 -3.56
CA THR A 30 -13.37 9.57 -3.93
C THR A 30 -12.01 10.29 -3.90
N TRP A 31 -11.23 10.10 -2.86
CA TRP A 31 -9.92 10.75 -2.75
C TRP A 31 -8.89 10.17 -3.72
N LEU A 32 -8.94 8.88 -4.00
CA LEU A 32 -8.09 8.23 -5.01
C LEU A 32 -8.43 8.75 -6.42
N GLU A 33 -9.72 8.90 -6.75
CA GLU A 33 -10.16 9.51 -8.01
C GLU A 33 -9.63 10.94 -8.17
N HIS A 34 -9.69 11.75 -7.11
CA HIS A 34 -9.10 13.09 -7.11
C HIS A 34 -7.57 13.03 -7.34
N ALA A 35 -6.87 12.07 -6.71
CA ALA A 35 -5.44 11.88 -6.90
C ALA A 35 -5.08 11.51 -8.35
N VAL A 36 -5.87 10.64 -8.97
CA VAL A 36 -5.74 10.27 -10.40
C VAL A 36 -6.02 11.47 -11.29
N ALA A 37 -7.13 12.20 -11.05
CA ALA A 37 -7.53 13.38 -11.83
C ALA A 37 -6.49 14.51 -11.75
N SER A 38 -5.84 14.65 -10.58
CA SER A 38 -4.74 15.61 -10.36
C SER A 38 -3.41 15.17 -10.99
N LYS A 39 -3.38 14.03 -11.69
CA LYS A 39 -2.19 13.47 -12.36
C LYS A 39 -1.01 13.29 -11.40
N LEU A 40 -1.28 12.91 -10.17
CA LEU A 40 -0.21 12.56 -9.23
C LEU A 40 0.62 11.40 -9.78
N PRO A 41 1.96 11.45 -9.68
CA PRO A 41 2.78 10.29 -9.94
C PRO A 41 2.39 9.17 -8.98
N ASP A 42 2.15 7.96 -9.50
CA ASP A 42 1.86 6.76 -8.72
C ASP A 42 0.77 6.95 -7.63
N PRO A 43 -0.47 7.37 -7.96
CA PRO A 43 -1.51 7.67 -6.96
C PRO A 43 -1.88 6.45 -6.11
N THR A 44 -1.58 5.24 -6.57
CA THR A 44 -1.78 3.97 -5.84
C THR A 44 -0.58 3.55 -4.99
N ALA A 45 0.52 4.33 -4.99
CA ALA A 45 1.67 4.04 -4.15
C ALA A 45 1.33 4.29 -2.68
N MET A 46 1.66 3.30 -1.85
CA MET A 46 1.45 3.36 -0.41
C MET A 46 2.69 2.86 0.33
N VAL A 47 2.97 3.44 1.49
CA VAL A 47 3.96 2.93 2.43
C VAL A 47 3.30 1.83 3.26
N VAL A 48 3.85 0.63 3.21
CA VAL A 48 3.41 -0.50 4.04
C VAL A 48 4.35 -0.65 5.22
N ALA A 49 3.83 -0.56 6.44
CA ALA A 49 4.54 -0.80 7.68
C ALA A 49 4.20 -2.18 8.24
N THR A 50 5.22 -2.96 8.59
CA THR A 50 5.13 -4.26 9.24
C THR A 50 6.11 -4.31 10.42
N VAL A 51 5.93 -5.24 11.34
CA VAL A 51 6.71 -5.32 12.58
C VAL A 51 7.32 -6.72 12.67
N ASP A 52 8.60 -6.80 12.98
CA ASP A 52 9.28 -8.08 13.19
C ASP A 52 9.05 -8.65 14.61
N GLU A 53 9.61 -9.82 14.86
CA GLU A 53 9.47 -10.54 16.13
C GLU A 53 10.02 -9.79 17.35
N THR A 54 10.93 -8.83 17.12
CA THR A 54 11.52 -7.98 18.18
C THR A 54 10.70 -6.73 18.46
N GLY A 55 9.64 -6.48 17.67
CA GLY A 55 8.85 -5.24 17.72
C GLY A 55 9.41 -4.11 16.88
N GLN A 56 10.48 -4.34 16.09
CA GLN A 56 11.05 -3.32 15.21
C GLN A 56 10.16 -3.11 13.97
N PRO A 57 9.58 -1.90 13.76
CA PRO A 57 8.85 -1.60 12.55
C PRO A 57 9.78 -1.43 11.34
N SER A 58 9.30 -1.86 10.19
CA SER A 58 9.97 -1.66 8.92
C SER A 58 8.98 -1.16 7.87
N GLN A 59 9.44 -0.34 6.91
CA GLN A 59 8.59 0.30 5.92
C GLN A 59 9.13 0.13 4.49
N ARG A 60 8.24 0.13 3.51
CA ARG A 60 8.55 0.11 2.06
C ARG A 60 7.37 0.59 1.26
N ILE A 61 7.65 1.08 0.05
CA ILE A 61 6.60 1.43 -0.91
C ILE A 61 6.10 0.15 -1.59
N VAL A 62 4.77 0.05 -1.71
CA VAL A 62 4.05 -0.99 -2.44
C VAL A 62 2.90 -0.32 -3.20
N LEU A 63 2.40 -0.92 -4.26
CA LEU A 63 1.26 -0.38 -5.01
C LEU A 63 -0.03 -1.08 -4.59
N LEU A 64 -1.06 -0.32 -4.29
CA LEU A 64 -2.44 -0.81 -4.20
C LEU A 64 -2.85 -1.36 -5.56
N LYS A 65 -3.40 -2.57 -5.61
CA LYS A 65 -3.77 -3.24 -6.87
C LYS A 65 -5.25 -3.53 -7.00
N HIS A 66 -5.94 -3.61 -5.88
CA HIS A 66 -7.39 -3.75 -5.82
C HIS A 66 -7.90 -3.19 -4.49
N LEU A 67 -9.10 -2.66 -4.53
CA LEU A 67 -9.88 -2.22 -3.39
C LEU A 67 -11.30 -2.76 -3.58
N ASP A 68 -11.83 -3.35 -2.55
CA ASP A 68 -13.23 -3.77 -2.44
C ASP A 68 -13.68 -3.68 -0.98
N ASP A 69 -14.91 -4.08 -0.71
CA ASP A 69 -15.49 -4.04 0.64
C ASP A 69 -14.76 -4.94 1.66
N ASP A 70 -13.93 -5.87 1.17
CA ASP A 70 -13.11 -6.73 2.01
C ASP A 70 -11.81 -6.03 2.46
N GLY A 71 -11.25 -5.13 1.65
CA GLY A 71 -10.06 -4.36 2.02
C GLY A 71 -9.12 -3.97 0.86
N PHE A 72 -7.88 -3.67 1.25
CA PHE A 72 -6.84 -3.12 0.40
C PHE A 72 -5.88 -4.23 -0.06
N VAL A 73 -5.78 -4.47 -1.36
CA VAL A 73 -5.03 -5.61 -1.91
C VAL A 73 -3.68 -5.17 -2.49
N PHE A 74 -2.63 -5.88 -2.11
CA PHE A 74 -1.31 -5.77 -2.73
C PHE A 74 -0.66 -7.14 -2.94
N PHE A 75 0.30 -7.20 -3.86
CA PHE A 75 1.04 -8.42 -4.18
C PHE A 75 2.53 -8.28 -3.88
N THR A 76 3.16 -9.37 -3.49
CA THR A 76 4.57 -9.38 -3.09
C THR A 76 5.18 -10.79 -3.21
N ASN A 77 6.51 -10.86 -3.07
CA ASN A 77 7.22 -12.12 -2.86
C ASN A 77 7.01 -12.59 -1.41
N THR A 78 6.53 -13.81 -1.20
CA THR A 78 6.25 -14.41 0.12
C THR A 78 7.51 -14.70 0.92
N GLY A 79 8.68 -14.75 0.27
CA GLY A 79 9.99 -14.84 0.91
C GLY A 79 10.57 -13.48 1.33
N SER A 80 9.91 -12.35 0.98
CA SER A 80 10.38 -11.01 1.34
C SER A 80 10.28 -10.73 2.83
N ARG A 81 11.06 -9.74 3.33
CA ARG A 81 11.07 -9.34 4.74
C ARG A 81 9.65 -9.05 5.25
N LYS A 82 8.86 -8.21 4.54
CA LYS A 82 7.48 -7.89 4.95
C LYS A 82 6.58 -9.13 5.07
N ALA A 83 6.72 -10.07 4.15
CA ALA A 83 5.89 -11.29 4.17
C ALA A 83 6.30 -12.23 5.32
N GLN A 84 7.58 -12.27 5.67
CA GLN A 84 8.05 -13.04 6.84
C GLN A 84 7.58 -12.38 8.14
N GLU A 85 7.64 -11.06 8.25
CA GLU A 85 7.11 -10.31 9.39
C GLU A 85 5.60 -10.56 9.56
N LEU A 86 4.81 -10.54 8.46
CA LEU A 86 3.36 -10.79 8.49
C LEU A 86 2.98 -12.22 8.86
N LYS A 87 3.88 -13.20 8.73
CA LYS A 87 3.63 -14.55 9.23
C LYS A 87 3.63 -14.62 10.76
N GLY A 88 4.47 -13.83 11.41
CA GLY A 88 4.56 -13.77 12.87
C GLY A 88 3.57 -12.78 13.49
N ASN A 89 3.29 -11.68 12.79
CA ASN A 89 2.38 -10.63 13.23
C ASN A 89 1.65 -10.03 12.03
N ASN A 90 0.37 -10.37 11.89
CA ASN A 90 -0.46 -9.92 10.76
C ASN A 90 -0.93 -8.46 10.86
N LYS A 91 -0.61 -7.75 11.95
CA LYS A 91 -0.90 -6.32 12.08
C LYS A 91 -0.07 -5.51 11.09
N ILE A 92 -0.74 -4.59 10.39
CA ILE A 92 -0.18 -3.85 9.29
C ILE A 92 -0.74 -2.42 9.28
N SER A 93 0.05 -1.48 8.79
CA SER A 93 -0.44 -0.14 8.47
C SER A 93 -0.08 0.21 7.04
N LEU A 94 -1.03 0.82 6.34
CA LEU A 94 -0.85 1.40 5.01
C LEU A 94 -0.92 2.91 5.13
N HIS A 95 -0.05 3.63 4.42
CA HIS A 95 -0.06 5.08 4.41
C HIS A 95 0.02 5.58 2.97
N PHE A 96 -0.97 6.36 2.53
CA PHE A 96 -1.05 7.01 1.24
C PHE A 96 -0.69 8.50 1.41
N PRO A 97 0.56 8.91 1.08
CA PRO A 97 1.04 10.28 1.26
C PRO A 97 0.78 11.13 0.01
N TRP A 98 -0.42 11.62 -0.18
CA TRP A 98 -0.76 12.49 -1.31
C TRP A 98 -0.38 13.94 -1.03
N HIS A 99 0.92 14.20 -0.86
CA HIS A 99 1.48 15.50 -0.45
C HIS A 99 1.08 16.68 -1.34
N HIS A 100 0.95 16.45 -2.65
CA HIS A 100 0.53 17.52 -3.58
C HIS A 100 -0.91 17.96 -3.38
N MET A 101 -1.72 17.13 -2.77
CA MET A 101 -3.13 17.44 -2.42
C MET A 101 -3.27 17.83 -0.95
N GLU A 102 -2.16 17.92 -0.23
CA GLU A 102 -2.17 18.15 1.23
C GLU A 102 -3.04 17.14 1.98
N ARG A 103 -3.07 15.89 1.47
CA ARG A 103 -3.85 14.77 2.00
C ARG A 103 -2.99 13.60 2.41
N GLN A 104 -3.48 12.89 3.40
CA GLN A 104 -2.95 11.58 3.75
C GLN A 104 -4.09 10.66 4.17
N VAL A 105 -3.96 9.37 3.85
CA VAL A 105 -4.84 8.33 4.40
C VAL A 105 -3.97 7.29 5.09
N ILE A 106 -4.33 6.91 6.32
CA ILE A 106 -3.69 5.84 7.06
C ILE A 106 -4.71 4.75 7.33
N VAL A 107 -4.38 3.53 6.93
CA VAL A 107 -5.19 2.33 7.19
C VAL A 107 -4.48 1.48 8.22
N TYR A 108 -5.15 1.14 9.30
CA TYR A 108 -4.71 0.17 10.30
C TYR A 108 -5.57 -1.09 10.16
N GLY A 109 -4.94 -2.25 10.08
CA GLY A 109 -5.70 -3.48 9.87
C GLY A 109 -4.88 -4.74 10.02
N GLU A 110 -5.43 -5.82 9.49
CA GLU A 110 -4.84 -7.15 9.49
C GLU A 110 -4.65 -7.65 8.06
N ALA A 111 -3.44 -8.12 7.75
CA ALA A 111 -3.13 -8.72 6.48
C ALA A 111 -3.62 -10.17 6.44
N LYS A 112 -4.49 -10.50 5.49
CA LYS A 112 -4.95 -11.87 5.19
C LYS A 112 -4.35 -12.31 3.86
N PRO A 113 -3.70 -13.49 3.79
CA PRO A 113 -3.21 -14.03 2.53
C PRO A 113 -4.34 -14.21 1.52
N LEU A 114 -4.08 -13.86 0.25
CA LEU A 114 -5.02 -14.12 -0.83
C LEU A 114 -5.02 -15.58 -1.25
N PRO A 115 -6.15 -16.10 -1.75
CA PRO A 115 -6.20 -17.42 -2.33
C PRO A 115 -5.35 -17.50 -3.61
N THR A 116 -4.75 -18.67 -3.87
CA THR A 116 -3.85 -18.90 -5.02
C THR A 116 -4.49 -18.54 -6.36
N SER A 117 -5.80 -18.75 -6.52
CA SER A 117 -6.54 -18.38 -7.73
C SER A 117 -6.51 -16.88 -8.02
N ALA A 118 -6.71 -16.04 -7.01
CA ALA A 118 -6.63 -14.58 -7.15
C ALA A 118 -5.20 -14.13 -7.45
N VAL A 119 -4.21 -14.74 -6.79
CA VAL A 119 -2.78 -14.48 -7.02
C VAL A 119 -2.39 -14.84 -8.46
N ALA A 120 -2.81 -16.00 -8.96
CA ALA A 120 -2.53 -16.47 -10.32
C ALA A 120 -3.17 -15.55 -11.37
N LYS A 121 -4.44 -15.18 -11.18
CA LYS A 121 -5.16 -14.25 -12.07
C LYS A 121 -4.41 -12.93 -12.22
N TYR A 122 -3.99 -12.33 -11.10
CA TYR A 122 -3.24 -11.08 -11.15
C TYR A 122 -1.83 -11.27 -11.74
N PHE A 123 -1.10 -12.35 -11.38
CA PHE A 123 0.24 -12.60 -11.91
C PHE A 123 0.24 -12.68 -13.43
N LEU A 124 -0.70 -13.41 -14.02
CA LEU A 124 -0.83 -13.58 -15.46
C LEU A 124 -1.24 -12.29 -16.20
N SER A 125 -1.93 -11.37 -15.54
CA SER A 125 -2.30 -10.07 -16.10
C SER A 125 -1.14 -9.08 -16.17
N ARG A 126 0.00 -9.36 -15.50
CA ARG A 126 1.17 -8.47 -15.47
C ARG A 126 1.92 -8.52 -16.80
N PRO A 127 2.61 -7.42 -17.20
CA PRO A 127 3.54 -7.45 -18.32
C PRO A 127 4.58 -8.55 -18.16
N LYS A 128 4.99 -9.19 -19.28
CA LYS A 128 5.96 -10.31 -19.26
C LYS A 128 7.25 -9.98 -18.53
N GLU A 129 7.80 -8.79 -18.72
CA GLU A 129 8.99 -8.32 -18.03
C GLU A 129 8.81 -8.29 -16.51
N SER A 130 7.62 -7.92 -16.04
CA SER A 130 7.29 -7.91 -14.61
C SER A 130 7.14 -9.31 -14.04
N GLN A 131 6.63 -10.26 -14.83
CA GLN A 131 6.56 -11.67 -14.45
C GLN A 131 7.97 -12.27 -14.37
N LEU A 132 8.86 -11.99 -15.35
CA LEU A 132 10.25 -12.41 -15.35
C LEU A 132 11.03 -11.82 -14.17
N ALA A 133 10.82 -10.53 -13.85
CA ALA A 133 11.45 -9.87 -12.71
C ALA A 133 11.07 -10.53 -11.38
N ALA A 134 9.82 -11.02 -11.26
CA ALA A 134 9.39 -11.77 -10.07
C ALA A 134 10.18 -13.08 -9.89
N TRP A 135 10.46 -13.78 -10.98
CA TRP A 135 11.30 -14.99 -10.97
C TRP A 135 12.78 -14.71 -10.71
N ALA A 136 13.29 -13.57 -11.17
CA ALA A 136 14.70 -13.22 -11.05
C ALA A 136 15.08 -12.66 -9.67
N SER A 137 14.11 -12.22 -8.87
CA SER A 137 14.38 -11.51 -7.61
C SER A 137 14.08 -12.38 -6.38
N ALA A 138 15.11 -12.75 -5.63
CA ALA A 138 14.97 -13.20 -4.24
C ALA A 138 14.74 -11.98 -3.33
N GLN A 139 13.55 -11.41 -3.37
CA GLN A 139 13.24 -10.11 -2.75
C GLN A 139 13.68 -10.02 -1.28
N SER A 140 14.32 -8.92 -0.92
CA SER A 140 14.88 -8.62 0.42
C SER A 140 16.08 -9.47 0.83
N ARG A 141 16.62 -10.32 -0.06
CA ARG A 141 17.85 -11.08 0.20
C ARG A 141 19.07 -10.33 -0.34
N PRO A 142 20.25 -10.48 0.30
CA PRO A 142 21.48 -9.93 -0.23
C PRO A 142 21.76 -10.45 -1.65
N VAL A 143 22.30 -9.58 -2.50
CA VAL A 143 22.82 -9.92 -3.82
C VAL A 143 24.21 -9.29 -3.96
N SER A 144 25.16 -10.01 -4.55
CA SER A 144 26.57 -9.57 -4.60
C SER A 144 26.79 -8.35 -5.50
N SER A 145 25.98 -8.20 -6.56
CA SER A 145 26.07 -7.05 -7.45
C SER A 145 24.81 -6.89 -8.32
N ARG A 146 24.64 -5.68 -8.89
CA ARG A 146 23.63 -5.43 -9.92
C ARG A 146 23.83 -6.31 -11.15
N LYS A 147 25.09 -6.64 -11.51
CA LYS A 147 25.41 -7.52 -12.63
C LYS A 147 24.78 -8.89 -12.45
N VAL A 148 24.94 -9.51 -11.28
CA VAL A 148 24.32 -10.83 -10.96
C VAL A 148 22.80 -10.77 -11.08
N LEU A 149 22.16 -9.68 -10.61
CA LEU A 149 20.71 -9.53 -10.75
C LEU A 149 20.29 -9.46 -12.24
N MET A 150 21.02 -8.73 -13.06
CA MET A 150 20.76 -8.62 -14.50
C MET A 150 20.99 -9.93 -15.24
N GLU A 151 22.04 -10.67 -14.88
CA GLU A 151 22.31 -12.01 -15.43
C GLU A 151 21.18 -12.99 -15.05
N THR A 152 20.72 -12.97 -13.81
CA THR A 152 19.58 -13.79 -13.36
C THR A 152 18.31 -13.45 -14.16
N PHE A 153 18.02 -12.16 -14.38
CA PHE A 153 16.90 -11.74 -15.21
C PHE A 153 17.03 -12.25 -16.66
N ALA A 154 18.23 -12.12 -17.26
CA ALA A 154 18.49 -12.63 -18.63
C ALA A 154 18.30 -14.14 -18.72
N ASN A 155 18.76 -14.90 -17.70
CA ASN A 155 18.55 -16.34 -17.62
C ASN A 155 17.06 -16.71 -17.53
N MET A 156 16.27 -15.97 -16.76
CA MET A 156 14.81 -16.18 -16.71
C MET A 156 14.14 -15.86 -18.06
N LYS A 157 14.59 -14.80 -18.73
CA LYS A 157 14.11 -14.45 -20.08
C LYS A 157 14.39 -15.58 -21.08
N ASN A 158 15.57 -16.18 -21.04
CA ASN A 158 15.94 -17.31 -21.89
C ASN A 158 15.13 -18.58 -21.53
N LYS A 159 15.01 -18.86 -20.23
CA LYS A 159 14.26 -20.02 -19.72
C LYS A 159 12.79 -20.01 -20.15
N PHE A 160 12.16 -18.83 -20.12
CA PHE A 160 10.75 -18.63 -20.46
C PHE A 160 10.56 -17.94 -21.82
N ALA A 161 11.53 -18.10 -22.75
CA ALA A 161 11.47 -17.49 -24.09
C ALA A 161 10.25 -17.96 -24.89
N LYS A 162 9.83 -19.21 -24.67
CA LYS A 162 8.65 -19.82 -25.33
C LYS A 162 7.60 -20.18 -24.29
N GLY A 163 6.36 -19.79 -24.56
CA GLY A 163 5.21 -20.13 -23.75
C GLY A 163 4.87 -19.10 -22.65
N GLU A 164 4.02 -19.53 -21.74
CA GLU A 164 3.58 -18.74 -20.58
C GLU A 164 4.60 -18.83 -19.45
N ILE A 165 4.69 -17.75 -18.67
CA ILE A 165 5.55 -17.70 -17.48
C ILE A 165 4.71 -18.22 -16.31
N PRO A 166 5.05 -19.36 -15.69
CA PRO A 166 4.27 -19.91 -14.59
C PRO A 166 4.33 -19.01 -13.35
N LEU A 167 3.30 -19.12 -12.51
CA LEU A 167 3.27 -18.48 -11.21
C LEU A 167 4.39 -19.08 -10.32
N PRO A 168 5.30 -18.26 -9.75
CA PRO A 168 6.28 -18.77 -8.78
C PRO A 168 5.61 -19.15 -7.45
N ASP A 169 6.06 -20.21 -6.80
CA ASP A 169 5.57 -20.65 -5.48
C ASP A 169 5.75 -19.60 -4.39
N PHE A 170 6.73 -18.71 -4.58
CA PHE A 170 7.04 -17.59 -3.68
C PHE A 170 6.37 -16.28 -4.07
N TRP A 171 5.39 -16.28 -4.98
CA TRP A 171 4.59 -15.10 -5.31
C TRP A 171 3.23 -15.19 -4.63
N GLY A 172 2.84 -14.13 -3.94
CA GLY A 172 1.60 -14.08 -3.20
C GLY A 172 1.02 -12.66 -3.12
N GLY A 173 -0.04 -12.52 -2.35
CA GLY A 173 -0.68 -11.25 -2.09
C GLY A 173 -1.40 -11.27 -0.76
N TYR A 174 -1.78 -10.09 -0.32
CA TYR A 174 -2.52 -9.88 0.92
C TYR A 174 -3.69 -8.93 0.66
N CYS A 175 -4.83 -9.24 1.28
CA CYS A 175 -5.91 -8.30 1.53
C CYS A 175 -5.72 -7.74 2.94
N VAL A 176 -5.62 -6.43 3.09
CA VAL A 176 -5.58 -5.75 4.38
C VAL A 176 -6.99 -5.38 4.77
N VAL A 177 -7.53 -6.11 5.74
CA VAL A 177 -8.87 -5.85 6.32
C VAL A 177 -8.74 -4.74 7.35
N PRO A 178 -9.32 -3.56 7.12
CA PRO A 178 -9.12 -2.42 8.01
C PRO A 178 -9.94 -2.57 9.30
N THR A 179 -9.32 -2.17 10.40
CA THR A 179 -9.98 -1.95 11.69
C THR A 179 -10.18 -0.46 11.97
N LYS A 180 -9.29 0.39 11.39
CA LYS A 180 -9.39 1.84 11.45
C LYS A 180 -8.87 2.45 10.15
N ILE A 181 -9.46 3.57 9.72
CA ILE A 181 -8.97 4.38 8.60
C ILE A 181 -9.00 5.84 9.04
N GLU A 182 -7.86 6.52 8.95
CA GLU A 182 -7.74 7.95 9.22
C GLU A 182 -7.61 8.73 7.92
N PHE A 183 -8.44 9.74 7.75
CA PHE A 183 -8.33 10.75 6.70
C PHE A 183 -7.80 12.04 7.31
N TRP A 184 -6.75 12.57 6.73
CA TRP A 184 -6.11 13.82 7.13
C TRP A 184 -6.03 14.78 5.95
N GLN A 185 -6.50 16.00 6.14
CA GLN A 185 -6.41 17.13 5.20
C GLN A 185 -5.62 18.26 5.84
N GLY A 186 -4.65 18.79 5.10
CA GLY A 186 -3.89 19.96 5.53
C GLY A 186 -4.77 21.19 5.64
N GLY A 187 -4.63 21.93 6.73
CA GLY A 187 -5.32 23.21 6.99
C GLY A 187 -4.36 24.29 7.44
N ALA A 188 -4.74 25.54 7.23
CA ALA A 188 -3.97 26.72 7.62
C ALA A 188 -3.61 26.71 9.11
N HIS A 189 -2.51 27.38 9.46
CA HIS A 189 -2.05 27.53 10.84
C HIS A 189 -1.84 26.19 11.58
N ARG A 190 -1.66 25.08 10.82
CA ARG A 190 -1.57 23.69 11.33
C ARG A 190 -2.85 23.18 11.99
N LEU A 191 -3.98 23.82 11.78
CA LEU A 191 -5.30 23.36 12.20
C LEU A 191 -5.84 22.39 11.14
N HIS A 192 -5.26 21.17 11.12
CA HIS A 192 -5.57 20.15 10.13
C HIS A 192 -6.88 19.44 10.45
N ASP A 193 -7.64 19.10 9.43
CA ASP A 193 -8.82 18.27 9.59
C ASP A 193 -8.43 16.80 9.64
N ARG A 194 -8.87 16.09 10.66
CA ARG A 194 -8.56 14.67 10.88
C ARG A 194 -9.81 13.94 11.30
N PHE A 195 -10.15 12.88 10.57
CA PHE A 195 -11.28 12.00 10.90
C PHE A 195 -10.83 10.55 10.94
N MET A 196 -11.13 9.89 12.05
CA MET A 196 -10.90 8.47 12.26
C MET A 196 -12.20 7.71 12.09
N TYR A 197 -12.22 6.77 11.17
CA TYR A 197 -13.24 5.73 11.06
C TYR A 197 -12.76 4.52 11.83
N GLN A 198 -13.53 4.08 12.80
CA GLN A 198 -13.25 2.88 13.60
C GLN A 198 -14.34 1.85 13.38
N ARG A 199 -13.93 0.64 12.93
CA ARG A 199 -14.87 -0.46 12.70
C ARG A 199 -15.42 -0.97 14.02
N GLN A 200 -16.75 -1.13 14.10
CA GLN A 200 -17.46 -1.62 15.27
C GLN A 200 -17.67 -3.14 15.17
N ALA A 201 -18.16 -3.77 16.26
CA ALA A 201 -18.41 -5.20 16.30
C ALA A 201 -19.50 -5.66 15.32
N ASP A 202 -20.45 -4.78 14.99
CA ASP A 202 -21.53 -5.00 14.01
C ASP A 202 -21.10 -4.67 12.55
N ASN A 203 -19.82 -4.41 12.33
CA ASN A 203 -19.21 -3.96 11.08
C ASN A 203 -19.59 -2.55 10.61
N SER A 204 -20.35 -1.78 11.38
CA SER A 204 -20.54 -0.35 11.11
C SER A 204 -19.25 0.45 11.38
N TRP A 205 -19.24 1.72 10.95
CA TRP A 205 -18.11 2.61 11.16
C TRP A 205 -18.51 3.77 12.08
N GLN A 206 -17.76 3.94 13.15
CA GLN A 206 -17.86 5.12 14.00
C GLN A 206 -16.88 6.16 13.50
N ILE A 207 -17.36 7.37 13.22
CA ILE A 207 -16.54 8.50 12.78
C ILE A 207 -16.27 9.41 13.99
N THR A 208 -15.01 9.81 14.14
CA THR A 208 -14.57 10.72 15.20
C THR A 208 -13.59 11.74 14.64
N ARG A 209 -13.85 13.04 14.87
CA ARG A 209 -12.87 14.09 14.58
C ARG A 209 -11.73 14.03 15.61
N LEU A 210 -10.48 14.13 15.13
CA LEU A 210 -9.30 14.17 15.96
C LEU A 210 -8.70 15.58 16.00
N ASN A 211 -8.04 15.92 17.09
CA ASN A 211 -7.19 17.13 17.12
C ASN A 211 -6.00 16.98 16.15
N PRO A 212 -5.55 18.07 15.52
CA PRO A 212 -4.38 18.09 14.63
C PRO A 212 -3.06 17.74 15.33
#